data_7fff4c684b261dc1addcb528a906cfe4
#
_entry.id   7fff4c684b261dc1addcb528a906cfe4
#
_cell.length_a   1.000
_cell.length_b   1.000
_cell.length_c   1.000
_cell.angle_alpha   90.00
_cell.angle_beta   90.00
_cell.angle_gamma   90.00
#
_symmetry.space_group_name_H-M   'P 1'
#
loop_
_entity.id
_entity.type
_entity.pdbx_description
1 polymer ?
#
loop_
_entity_poly.entity_id
_entity_poly.type
_entity_poly.pdbx_seq_one_letter_code
_entity_poly.pdbx_strand_id
1 'polypeptide(L)'
;MKNLNIYNKKSILKAQKYPRPFIGFFIKLDIITPKLMENNEYLTHVVLNPTTKIIGENAFHGDISLQTVTGNPQIISDEAFSFCSNLTTINFEQVYSIGRKAFQYSGLKKIKFGPSIQVIKESTFSGCLNLKEVDFSNIEIIEHHAFESTGLISVVLSPKLKKIGNQAFEGCAFLKNVVCLTPHPPRICESTFNGAAIEKIWVVNERIKEEFLQARYWKNFAEKIEIIDWIAASEFAEKLRERDKERTEKIILF
;
A
#
# COMPACT_ATOMS: atom_id res chain seq x y z
N MET A 1 27.89 1.75 -9.69
CA MET A 1 27.80 2.05 -8.23
C MET A 1 28.79 3.13 -7.83
N LYS A 2 28.63 4.36 -8.34
CA LYS A 2 29.47 5.50 -7.97
C LYS A 2 28.64 6.42 -7.08
N ASN A 3 29.16 6.75 -5.91
CA ASN A 3 28.66 7.73 -4.93
C ASN A 3 27.56 7.27 -3.95
N LEU A 4 27.70 6.09 -3.34
CA LEU A 4 26.99 5.81 -2.10
C LEU A 4 27.78 6.40 -0.92
N ASN A 5 27.28 7.47 -0.31
CA ASN A 5 27.90 8.03 0.89
C ASN A 5 27.38 7.28 2.13
N ILE A 6 28.29 6.78 2.96
CA ILE A 6 27.97 6.09 4.21
C ILE A 6 27.81 7.13 5.32
N TYR A 7 26.61 7.21 5.91
CA TYR A 7 26.31 8.19 6.95
C TYR A 7 25.90 7.54 8.27
N ASN A 8 26.56 7.95 9.33
CA ASN A 8 26.09 7.76 10.70
C ASN A 8 25.24 8.99 11.13
N LYS A 9 24.58 8.93 12.29
CA LYS A 9 23.71 10.00 12.79
C LYS A 9 24.35 11.39 12.74
N LYS A 10 25.64 11.51 13.07
CA LYS A 10 26.39 12.79 13.11
C LYS A 10 26.63 13.37 11.71
N SER A 11 26.91 12.52 10.72
CA SER A 11 27.09 12.95 9.32
C SER A 11 25.77 13.30 8.66
N ILE A 12 24.67 12.63 9.01
CA ILE A 12 23.32 12.96 8.52
C ILE A 12 22.91 14.37 9.00
N LEU A 13 23.05 14.65 10.30
CA LEU A 13 22.75 15.98 10.86
C LEU A 13 23.60 17.09 10.22
N LYS A 14 24.84 16.78 9.86
CA LYS A 14 25.71 17.72 9.13
C LYS A 14 25.25 17.91 7.69
N ALA A 15 24.79 16.87 7.00
CA ALA A 15 24.30 16.93 5.64
C ALA A 15 22.99 17.74 5.53
N GLN A 16 22.10 17.68 6.51
CA GLN A 16 20.89 18.51 6.59
C GLN A 16 21.20 20.01 6.65
N LYS A 17 22.34 20.39 7.23
CA LYS A 17 22.75 21.81 7.36
C LYS A 17 23.30 22.41 6.06
N TYR A 18 23.75 21.58 5.12
CA TYR A 18 24.36 22.01 3.86
C TYR A 18 23.69 21.27 2.69
N PRO A 19 22.61 21.83 2.13
CA PRO A 19 21.86 21.18 1.07
C PRO A 19 22.72 21.02 -0.19
N ARG A 20 23.09 19.80 -0.50
CA ARG A 20 23.65 19.39 -1.78
C ARG A 20 22.76 18.27 -2.33
N PRO A 21 22.52 18.17 -3.64
CA PRO A 21 21.77 17.06 -4.19
C PRO A 21 22.50 15.74 -3.89
N PHE A 22 21.92 14.90 -3.07
CA PHE A 22 22.44 13.58 -2.71
C PHE A 22 21.71 12.51 -3.53
N ILE A 23 22.44 11.75 -4.32
CA ILE A 23 21.89 10.73 -5.21
C ILE A 23 21.56 9.43 -4.47
N GLY A 24 22.17 9.19 -3.30
CA GLY A 24 21.88 7.98 -2.50
C GLY A 24 22.55 8.00 -1.13
N PHE A 25 21.87 7.42 -0.15
CA PHE A 25 22.32 7.30 1.23
C PHE A 25 22.37 5.84 1.67
N PHE A 26 23.49 5.42 2.19
CA PHE A 26 23.59 4.21 3.00
C PHE A 26 23.50 4.61 4.47
N ILE A 27 22.38 4.23 5.12
CA ILE A 27 22.17 4.55 6.55
C ILE A 27 22.64 3.37 7.39
N LYS A 28 23.76 3.55 8.11
CA LYS A 28 24.33 2.54 9.02
C LYS A 28 23.75 2.70 10.43
N LEU A 29 22.44 2.51 10.58
CA LEU A 29 21.73 2.56 11.85
C LEU A 29 20.81 1.35 11.96
N ASP A 30 20.76 0.73 13.15
CA ASP A 30 19.83 -0.37 13.43
C ASP A 30 18.38 0.12 13.61
N ILE A 31 18.26 1.39 14.02
CA ILE A 31 16.98 2.10 14.16
C ILE A 31 17.11 3.45 13.47
N ILE A 32 16.25 3.73 12.51
CA ILE A 32 16.09 5.07 11.97
C ILE A 32 15.27 5.86 12.99
N THR A 33 15.91 6.82 13.63
CA THR A 33 15.27 7.60 14.70
C THR A 33 14.14 8.48 14.14
N PRO A 34 13.14 8.85 14.97
CA PRO A 34 12.10 9.77 14.56
C PRO A 34 12.66 11.06 13.95
N LYS A 35 12.01 11.54 12.89
CA LYS A 35 12.34 12.81 12.21
C LYS A 35 13.75 12.92 11.65
N LEU A 36 14.42 11.78 11.43
CA LEU A 36 15.83 11.80 11.03
C LEU A 36 16.12 12.57 9.74
N MET A 37 15.22 12.43 8.75
CA MET A 37 15.34 13.05 7.41
C MET A 37 14.13 13.90 7.06
N GLU A 38 13.28 14.20 8.03
CA GLU A 38 12.01 14.94 7.81
C GLU A 38 12.21 16.19 6.94
N ASN A 39 11.37 16.30 5.87
CA ASN A 39 11.39 17.39 4.88
C ASN A 39 12.72 17.55 4.12
N ASN A 40 13.41 16.44 3.82
CA ASN A 40 14.60 16.48 3.00
C ASN A 40 14.24 16.45 1.50
N GLU A 41 14.43 17.57 0.81
CA GLU A 41 14.09 17.72 -0.60
C GLU A 41 15.12 17.13 -1.58
N TYR A 42 16.26 16.64 -1.09
CA TYR A 42 17.39 16.22 -1.94
C TYR A 42 17.62 14.72 -1.96
N LEU A 43 17.04 13.99 -0.99
CA LEU A 43 17.23 12.56 -0.84
C LEU A 43 16.40 11.79 -1.87
N THR A 44 17.06 11.04 -2.75
CA THR A 44 16.37 10.26 -3.79
C THR A 44 16.35 8.77 -3.52
N HIS A 45 17.40 8.21 -2.93
CA HIS A 45 17.53 6.78 -2.69
C HIS A 45 18.11 6.51 -1.31
N VAL A 46 17.49 5.60 -0.57
CA VAL A 46 17.95 5.14 0.74
C VAL A 46 18.29 3.66 0.68
N VAL A 47 19.46 3.30 1.17
CA VAL A 47 19.85 1.92 1.42
C VAL A 47 19.98 1.73 2.93
N LEU A 48 19.09 0.94 3.50
CA LEU A 48 19.11 0.61 4.93
C LEU A 48 20.21 -0.42 5.22
N ASN A 49 20.79 -0.34 6.41
CA ASN A 49 21.67 -1.39 6.90
C ASN A 49 20.89 -2.73 6.97
N PRO A 50 21.50 -3.88 6.66
CA PRO A 50 20.87 -5.18 6.87
C PRO A 50 20.33 -5.42 8.29
N THR A 51 20.90 -4.74 9.30
CA THR A 51 20.45 -4.81 10.70
C THR A 51 19.35 -3.81 11.04
N THR A 52 18.97 -2.89 10.14
CA THR A 52 17.92 -1.90 10.39
C THR A 52 16.57 -2.60 10.56
N LYS A 53 16.00 -2.50 11.76
CA LYS A 53 14.72 -3.12 12.12
C LYS A 53 13.56 -2.13 12.10
N ILE A 54 13.80 -0.89 12.48
CA ILE A 54 12.76 0.09 12.75
C ILE A 54 13.01 1.36 11.95
N ILE A 55 11.98 1.81 11.24
CA ILE A 55 11.90 3.16 10.68
C ILE A 55 10.96 3.95 11.60
N GLY A 56 11.52 4.96 12.25
CA GLY A 56 10.84 5.74 13.28
C GLY A 56 9.77 6.67 12.75
N GLU A 57 8.99 7.22 13.65
CA GLU A 57 7.92 8.18 13.37
C GLU A 57 8.45 9.40 12.61
N ASN A 58 7.74 9.79 11.52
CA ASN A 58 8.12 10.92 10.66
C ASN A 58 9.56 10.84 10.10
N ALA A 59 10.21 9.68 10.11
CA ALA A 59 11.65 9.57 9.79
C ALA A 59 12.01 10.14 8.40
N PHE A 60 11.14 10.02 7.43
CA PHE A 60 11.25 10.52 6.06
C PHE A 60 10.02 11.35 5.64
N HIS A 61 9.26 11.86 6.61
CA HIS A 61 8.06 12.66 6.33
C HIS A 61 8.41 13.85 5.43
N GLY A 62 7.65 14.05 4.36
CA GLY A 62 7.86 15.17 3.45
C GLY A 62 9.09 15.09 2.55
N ASP A 63 9.77 13.94 2.49
CA ASP A 63 10.91 13.73 1.59
C ASP A 63 10.41 13.53 0.16
N ILE A 64 9.99 14.63 -0.46
CA ILE A 64 9.30 14.63 -1.77
C ILE A 64 10.14 14.07 -2.91
N SER A 65 11.47 14.13 -2.82
CA SER A 65 12.38 13.60 -3.84
C SER A 65 12.70 12.12 -3.66
N LEU A 66 12.35 11.51 -2.51
CA LEU A 66 12.65 10.12 -2.21
C LEU A 66 11.91 9.17 -3.16
N GLN A 67 12.64 8.35 -3.90
CA GLN A 67 12.11 7.43 -4.92
C GLN A 67 12.12 5.98 -4.47
N THR A 68 13.21 5.56 -3.79
CA THR A 68 13.38 4.16 -3.37
C THR A 68 13.98 4.03 -1.99
N VAL A 69 13.49 3.05 -1.24
CA VAL A 69 14.09 2.60 0.02
C VAL A 69 14.37 1.11 -0.11
N THR A 70 15.64 0.71 -0.05
CA THR A 70 16.06 -0.68 -0.11
C THR A 70 16.52 -1.16 1.26
N GLY A 71 16.24 -2.42 1.56
CA GLY A 71 16.51 -3.07 2.85
C GLY A 71 15.26 -3.79 3.35
N ASN A 72 15.35 -4.35 4.56
CA ASN A 72 14.34 -5.23 5.12
C ASN A 72 13.89 -4.76 6.52
N PRO A 73 13.23 -3.60 6.63
CA PRO A 73 12.70 -3.14 7.91
C PRO A 73 11.61 -4.10 8.41
N GLN A 74 11.43 -4.14 9.71
CA GLN A 74 10.39 -4.96 10.37
C GLN A 74 9.23 -4.11 10.86
N ILE A 75 9.52 -2.88 11.27
CA ILE A 75 8.53 -1.91 11.75
C ILE A 75 8.69 -0.60 10.97
N ILE A 76 7.59 -0.10 10.44
CA ILE A 76 7.47 1.23 9.85
C ILE A 76 6.50 2.00 10.72
N SER A 77 6.97 3.01 11.43
CA SER A 77 6.18 3.76 12.41
C SER A 77 5.21 4.75 11.77
N ASP A 78 4.44 5.44 12.60
CA ASP A 78 3.45 6.42 12.15
C ASP A 78 4.11 7.52 11.30
N GLU A 79 3.46 7.90 10.22
CA GLU A 79 3.85 8.96 9.28
C GLU A 79 5.28 8.85 8.70
N ALA A 80 5.93 7.68 8.82
CA ALA A 80 7.35 7.49 8.47
C ALA A 80 7.69 7.92 7.04
N PHE A 81 6.80 7.75 6.07
CA PHE A 81 6.94 8.13 4.66
C PHE A 81 5.76 8.96 4.16
N SER A 82 5.06 9.63 5.06
CA SER A 82 3.95 10.51 4.68
C SER A 82 4.47 11.66 3.81
N PHE A 83 3.75 12.00 2.75
CA PHE A 83 4.12 13.00 1.75
C PHE A 83 5.39 12.70 0.94
N CYS A 84 5.90 11.46 0.95
CA CYS A 84 6.96 11.03 0.03
C CYS A 84 6.38 10.80 -1.38
N SER A 85 5.97 11.84 -2.06
CA SER A 85 5.16 11.77 -3.30
C SER A 85 5.84 11.05 -4.47
N ASN A 86 7.16 10.94 -4.47
CA ASN A 86 7.94 10.21 -5.47
C ASN A 86 8.37 8.81 -5.01
N LEU A 87 8.06 8.38 -3.77
CA LEU A 87 8.44 7.06 -3.29
C LEU A 87 7.62 5.97 -3.99
N THR A 88 8.25 5.24 -4.88
CA THR A 88 7.59 4.19 -5.68
C THR A 88 7.88 2.78 -5.21
N THR A 89 8.98 2.58 -4.47
CA THR A 89 9.47 1.24 -4.11
C THR A 89 10.00 1.20 -2.69
N ILE A 90 9.46 0.27 -1.91
CA ILE A 90 9.93 -0.17 -0.60
C ILE A 90 9.59 -1.66 -0.43
N ASN A 91 10.43 -2.43 0.28
CA ASN A 91 10.19 -3.83 0.55
C ASN A 91 9.36 -4.02 1.83
N PHE A 92 8.23 -4.74 1.72
CA PHE A 92 7.36 -5.08 2.84
C PHE A 92 7.52 -6.53 3.34
N GLU A 93 8.40 -7.33 2.75
CA GLU A 93 8.47 -8.79 2.97
C GLU A 93 8.69 -9.16 4.45
N GLN A 94 9.56 -8.42 5.15
CA GLN A 94 9.87 -8.65 6.56
C GLN A 94 9.07 -7.74 7.50
N VAL A 95 8.23 -6.85 6.95
CA VAL A 95 7.46 -5.92 7.75
C VAL A 95 6.30 -6.65 8.43
N TYR A 96 6.16 -6.50 9.74
CA TYR A 96 5.04 -7.01 10.52
C TYR A 96 4.20 -5.90 11.19
N SER A 97 4.64 -4.66 11.13
CA SER A 97 3.86 -3.52 11.63
C SER A 97 4.06 -2.29 10.76
N ILE A 98 2.96 -1.69 10.33
CA ILE A 98 2.92 -0.41 9.61
C ILE A 98 2.07 0.55 10.43
N GLY A 99 2.57 1.75 10.65
CA GLY A 99 1.94 2.80 11.43
C GLY A 99 0.80 3.50 10.69
N ARG A 100 0.06 4.33 11.44
CA ARG A 100 -0.97 5.22 10.88
C ARG A 100 -0.31 6.22 9.94
N LYS A 101 -0.98 6.52 8.82
CA LYS A 101 -0.51 7.48 7.82
C LYS A 101 0.91 7.22 7.29
N ALA A 102 1.47 6.01 7.53
CA ALA A 102 2.88 5.72 7.24
C ALA A 102 3.29 6.01 5.79
N PHE A 103 2.37 5.91 4.85
CA PHE A 103 2.57 6.17 3.42
C PHE A 103 1.52 7.14 2.85
N GLN A 104 0.87 7.92 3.70
CA GLN A 104 -0.14 8.89 3.24
C GLN A 104 0.48 9.84 2.20
N TYR A 105 -0.21 10.04 1.06
CA TYR A 105 0.27 10.84 -0.09
C TYR A 105 1.62 10.39 -0.67
N SER A 106 1.98 9.10 -0.53
CA SER A 106 3.18 8.57 -1.18
C SER A 106 2.94 8.18 -2.64
N GLY A 107 4.05 8.06 -3.39
CA GLY A 107 4.03 7.71 -4.83
C GLY A 107 3.95 6.21 -5.11
N LEU A 108 3.66 5.36 -4.13
CA LEU A 108 3.60 3.90 -4.28
C LEU A 108 2.64 3.50 -5.41
N LYS A 109 3.07 2.53 -6.23
CA LYS A 109 2.29 2.04 -7.38
C LYS A 109 1.70 0.66 -7.14
N LYS A 110 2.43 -0.19 -6.43
CA LYS A 110 2.05 -1.57 -6.11
C LYS A 110 2.54 -1.94 -4.72
N ILE A 111 1.73 -2.69 -3.98
CA ILE A 111 2.07 -3.18 -2.64
C ILE A 111 1.86 -4.69 -2.61
N LYS A 112 2.90 -5.40 -2.17
CA LYS A 112 2.83 -6.80 -1.75
C LYS A 112 3.31 -6.88 -0.32
N PHE A 113 2.37 -7.12 0.60
CA PHE A 113 2.70 -7.27 2.02
C PHE A 113 3.40 -8.59 2.31
N GLY A 114 4.25 -8.59 3.33
CA GLY A 114 4.72 -9.82 3.97
C GLY A 114 3.57 -10.56 4.68
N PRO A 115 3.78 -11.84 5.01
CA PRO A 115 2.71 -12.69 5.56
C PRO A 115 2.23 -12.26 6.95
N SER A 116 2.98 -11.43 7.65
CA SER A 116 2.69 -11.00 9.02
C SER A 116 1.77 -9.78 9.12
N ILE A 117 1.51 -9.08 8.01
CA ILE A 117 0.60 -7.92 8.01
C ILE A 117 -0.84 -8.41 7.91
N GLN A 118 -1.60 -8.18 8.96
CA GLN A 118 -3.03 -8.53 9.05
C GLN A 118 -3.93 -7.31 9.15
N VAL A 119 -3.39 -6.17 9.58
CA VAL A 119 -4.15 -4.94 9.79
C VAL A 119 -3.52 -3.80 9.01
N ILE A 120 -4.31 -3.15 8.18
CA ILE A 120 -3.96 -1.86 7.57
C ILE A 120 -4.55 -0.77 8.43
N LYS A 121 -3.68 0.00 9.08
CA LYS A 121 -4.08 1.03 10.03
C LYS A 121 -4.68 2.26 9.35
N GLU A 122 -5.21 3.15 10.18
CA GLU A 122 -5.85 4.39 9.77
C GLU A 122 -4.98 5.22 8.82
N SER A 123 -5.58 5.62 7.69
CA SER A 123 -4.99 6.49 6.67
C SER A 123 -3.62 6.02 6.12
N THR A 124 -3.23 4.76 6.34
CA THR A 124 -1.87 4.27 5.99
C THR A 124 -1.49 4.60 4.54
N PHE A 125 -2.41 4.46 3.59
CA PHE A 125 -2.20 4.69 2.16
C PHE A 125 -3.15 5.76 1.59
N SER A 126 -3.80 6.56 2.43
CA SER A 126 -4.70 7.63 1.99
C SER A 126 -3.96 8.59 1.04
N GLY A 127 -4.59 8.97 -0.05
CA GLY A 127 -4.03 9.89 -1.04
C GLY A 127 -2.93 9.31 -1.94
N CYS A 128 -2.66 7.99 -1.89
CA CYS A 128 -1.73 7.34 -2.81
C CYS A 128 -2.34 7.22 -4.22
N LEU A 129 -2.40 8.32 -4.96
CA LEU A 129 -3.09 8.42 -6.26
C LEU A 129 -2.53 7.46 -7.32
N ASN A 130 -1.25 7.08 -7.21
CA ASN A 130 -0.58 6.19 -8.13
C ASN A 130 -0.75 4.70 -7.78
N LEU A 131 -1.32 4.36 -6.62
CA LEU A 131 -1.47 2.99 -6.15
C LEU A 131 -2.57 2.28 -6.95
N LYS A 132 -2.17 1.30 -7.76
CA LYS A 132 -3.05 0.53 -8.66
C LYS A 132 -3.31 -0.89 -8.18
N GLU A 133 -2.37 -1.48 -7.44
CA GLU A 133 -2.41 -2.87 -7.02
C GLU A 133 -2.00 -3.02 -5.55
N VAL A 134 -2.78 -3.80 -4.81
CA VAL A 134 -2.48 -4.19 -3.42
C VAL A 134 -2.81 -5.67 -3.24
N ASP A 135 -1.88 -6.43 -2.70
CA ASP A 135 -2.10 -7.81 -2.29
C ASP A 135 -2.71 -7.85 -0.89
N PHE A 136 -4.00 -8.16 -0.81
CA PHE A 136 -4.74 -8.25 0.46
C PHE A 136 -4.75 -9.67 1.06
N SER A 137 -3.99 -10.65 0.55
CA SER A 137 -4.14 -12.08 0.86
C SER A 137 -4.16 -12.43 2.35
N ASN A 138 -3.49 -11.66 3.21
CA ASN A 138 -3.42 -11.92 4.64
C ASN A 138 -4.17 -10.89 5.49
N ILE A 139 -4.83 -9.92 4.86
CA ILE A 139 -5.44 -8.81 5.59
C ILE A 139 -6.76 -9.26 6.23
N GLU A 140 -6.91 -8.98 7.52
CA GLU A 140 -8.10 -9.24 8.32
C GLU A 140 -8.91 -7.97 8.61
N ILE A 141 -8.22 -6.83 8.75
CA ILE A 141 -8.86 -5.55 9.07
C ILE A 141 -8.25 -4.45 8.21
N ILE A 142 -9.11 -3.64 7.61
CA ILE A 142 -8.78 -2.38 6.96
C ILE A 142 -9.43 -1.29 7.81
N GLU A 143 -8.62 -0.39 8.39
CA GLU A 143 -9.11 0.68 9.26
C GLU A 143 -9.62 1.90 8.46
N HIS A 144 -10.03 2.93 9.18
CA HIS A 144 -10.61 4.15 8.62
C HIS A 144 -9.66 4.84 7.64
N HIS A 145 -10.19 5.32 6.52
CA HIS A 145 -9.44 6.08 5.49
C HIS A 145 -8.22 5.36 4.91
N ALA A 146 -8.04 4.06 5.15
CA ALA A 146 -6.78 3.36 4.87
C ALA A 146 -6.34 3.45 3.41
N PHE A 147 -7.27 3.48 2.47
CA PHE A 147 -7.07 3.60 1.02
C PHE A 147 -7.90 4.73 0.40
N GLU A 148 -8.29 5.70 1.19
CA GLU A 148 -9.03 6.88 0.71
C GLU A 148 -8.28 7.56 -0.43
N SER A 149 -9.01 7.93 -1.49
CA SER A 149 -8.47 8.65 -2.65
C SER A 149 -7.25 7.96 -3.29
N THR A 150 -7.27 6.63 -3.37
CA THR A 150 -6.23 5.88 -4.09
C THR A 150 -6.59 5.65 -5.55
N GLY A 151 -5.58 5.30 -6.36
CA GLY A 151 -5.75 4.97 -7.77
C GLY A 151 -6.14 3.52 -8.06
N LEU A 152 -6.61 2.75 -7.06
CA LEU A 152 -7.00 1.35 -7.21
C LEU A 152 -8.10 1.19 -8.27
N ILE A 153 -7.95 0.17 -9.12
CA ILE A 153 -8.90 -0.15 -10.19
C ILE A 153 -9.78 -1.34 -9.79
N SER A 154 -9.18 -2.30 -9.10
CA SER A 154 -9.87 -3.45 -8.54
C SER A 154 -9.21 -3.88 -7.24
N VAL A 155 -9.98 -4.53 -6.37
CA VAL A 155 -9.49 -5.13 -5.13
C VAL A 155 -9.97 -6.56 -5.01
N VAL A 156 -9.08 -7.46 -4.58
CA VAL A 156 -9.41 -8.84 -4.21
C VAL A 156 -9.25 -8.96 -2.71
N LEU A 157 -10.38 -8.97 -2.01
CA LEU A 157 -10.43 -9.00 -0.56
C LEU A 157 -10.15 -10.42 -0.04
N SER A 158 -9.25 -10.52 0.93
CA SER A 158 -8.83 -11.77 1.57
C SER A 158 -10.00 -12.59 2.10
N PRO A 159 -9.97 -13.93 2.01
CA PRO A 159 -10.94 -14.77 2.70
C PRO A 159 -10.92 -14.61 4.23
N LYS A 160 -9.87 -14.00 4.79
CA LYS A 160 -9.73 -13.72 6.24
C LYS A 160 -10.32 -12.38 6.65
N LEU A 161 -10.76 -11.54 5.69
CA LEU A 161 -11.17 -10.17 5.97
C LEU A 161 -12.47 -10.14 6.79
N LYS A 162 -12.44 -9.44 7.92
CA LYS A 162 -13.54 -9.33 8.89
C LYS A 162 -14.21 -7.96 8.87
N LYS A 163 -13.42 -6.91 8.58
CA LYS A 163 -13.91 -5.52 8.71
C LYS A 163 -13.19 -4.59 7.75
N ILE A 164 -13.97 -3.68 7.17
CA ILE A 164 -13.49 -2.50 6.44
C ILE A 164 -14.05 -1.26 7.12
N GLY A 165 -13.17 -0.33 7.47
CA GLY A 165 -13.49 0.87 8.23
C GLY A 165 -14.27 1.91 7.44
N ASN A 166 -14.65 2.95 8.16
CA ASN A 166 -15.31 4.12 7.60
C ASN A 166 -14.40 4.80 6.56
N GLN A 167 -14.94 5.17 5.42
CA GLN A 167 -14.22 5.88 4.36
C GLN A 167 -12.94 5.18 3.86
N ALA A 168 -12.81 3.85 4.11
CA ALA A 168 -11.59 3.13 3.77
C ALA A 168 -11.23 3.15 2.28
N PHE A 169 -12.21 3.24 1.39
CA PHE A 169 -12.06 3.38 -0.05
C PHE A 169 -12.82 4.60 -0.60
N GLU A 170 -13.08 5.61 0.25
CA GLU A 170 -13.73 6.84 -0.17
C GLU A 170 -12.92 7.54 -1.25
N GLY A 171 -13.60 8.09 -2.25
CA GLY A 171 -12.97 8.83 -3.33
C GLY A 171 -12.06 7.98 -4.25
N CYS A 172 -12.11 6.64 -4.17
CA CYS A 172 -11.42 5.75 -5.11
C CYS A 172 -12.13 5.79 -6.48
N ALA A 173 -11.96 6.89 -7.22
CA ALA A 173 -12.70 7.18 -8.45
C ALA A 173 -12.48 6.17 -9.60
N PHE A 174 -11.47 5.33 -9.50
CA PHE A 174 -11.15 4.29 -10.50
C PHE A 174 -11.51 2.88 -10.04
N LEU A 175 -11.96 2.69 -8.79
CA LEU A 175 -12.27 1.37 -8.22
C LEU A 175 -13.61 0.87 -8.77
N LYS A 176 -13.54 -0.01 -9.77
CA LYS A 176 -14.70 -0.58 -10.47
C LYS A 176 -15.12 -1.94 -9.93
N ASN A 177 -14.16 -2.79 -9.55
CA ASN A 177 -14.41 -4.17 -9.19
C ASN A 177 -13.94 -4.48 -7.78
N VAL A 178 -14.81 -5.10 -6.99
CA VAL A 178 -14.51 -5.63 -5.66
C VAL A 178 -14.78 -7.13 -5.67
N VAL A 179 -13.74 -7.94 -5.51
CA VAL A 179 -13.86 -9.40 -5.40
C VAL A 179 -13.80 -9.79 -3.93
N CYS A 180 -14.88 -10.38 -3.43
CA CYS A 180 -14.99 -10.80 -2.04
C CYS A 180 -14.82 -12.32 -1.94
N LEU A 181 -13.64 -12.78 -1.53
CA LEU A 181 -13.35 -14.20 -1.30
C LEU A 181 -13.73 -14.66 0.11
N THR A 182 -14.36 -13.79 0.90
CA THR A 182 -14.77 -14.04 2.27
C THR A 182 -15.89 -15.07 2.36
N PRO A 183 -15.89 -15.95 3.39
CA PRO A 183 -16.97 -16.93 3.61
C PRO A 183 -18.26 -16.27 4.09
N HIS A 184 -18.19 -15.03 4.56
CA HIS A 184 -19.31 -14.19 4.99
C HIS A 184 -19.03 -12.72 4.64
N PRO A 185 -20.05 -11.86 4.51
CA PRO A 185 -19.85 -10.44 4.28
C PRO A 185 -19.00 -9.80 5.37
N PRO A 186 -17.85 -9.17 5.06
CA PRO A 186 -17.10 -8.41 6.05
C PRO A 186 -17.93 -7.21 6.52
N ARG A 187 -17.74 -6.79 7.76
CA ARG A 187 -18.41 -5.58 8.27
C ARG A 187 -17.91 -4.36 7.53
N ILE A 188 -18.81 -3.55 7.01
CA ILE A 188 -18.51 -2.25 6.40
C ILE A 188 -19.30 -1.14 7.09
N CYS A 189 -18.94 0.11 6.81
CA CYS A 189 -19.67 1.31 7.19
C CYS A 189 -20.39 1.89 5.98
N GLU A 190 -21.33 2.79 6.20
CA GLU A 190 -22.10 3.43 5.14
C GLU A 190 -21.21 4.16 4.13
N SER A 191 -20.17 4.85 4.60
CA SER A 191 -19.26 5.64 3.80
C SER A 191 -18.01 4.88 3.32
N THR A 192 -17.93 3.53 3.57
CA THR A 192 -16.73 2.75 3.21
C THR A 192 -16.29 2.95 1.76
N PHE A 193 -17.23 3.00 0.82
CA PHE A 193 -17.00 3.15 -0.62
C PHE A 193 -17.59 4.45 -1.19
N ASN A 194 -17.79 5.47 -0.36
CA ASN A 194 -18.38 6.71 -0.79
C ASN A 194 -17.54 7.36 -1.90
N GLY A 195 -18.15 7.78 -3.01
CA GLY A 195 -17.43 8.33 -4.15
C GLY A 195 -16.54 7.34 -4.93
N ALA A 196 -16.56 6.04 -4.60
CA ALA A 196 -15.93 5.01 -5.41
C ALA A 196 -16.82 4.64 -6.62
N ALA A 197 -16.19 4.38 -7.78
CA ALA A 197 -16.89 4.08 -9.03
C ALA A 197 -17.27 2.60 -9.17
N ILE A 198 -17.73 1.95 -8.10
CA ILE A 198 -18.00 0.50 -8.08
C ILE A 198 -19.05 0.13 -9.14
N GLU A 199 -18.65 -0.74 -10.07
CA GLU A 199 -19.51 -1.32 -11.10
C GLU A 199 -19.96 -2.73 -10.69
N LYS A 200 -19.05 -3.55 -10.15
CA LYS A 200 -19.29 -4.96 -9.80
C LYS A 200 -18.69 -5.34 -8.46
N ILE A 201 -19.44 -6.17 -7.73
CA ILE A 201 -18.98 -6.84 -6.51
C ILE A 201 -19.14 -8.34 -6.75
N TRP A 202 -18.02 -9.03 -6.79
CA TRP A 202 -17.98 -10.46 -7.08
C TRP A 202 -17.93 -11.27 -5.79
N VAL A 203 -18.80 -12.25 -5.67
CA VAL A 203 -18.86 -13.20 -4.54
C VAL A 203 -18.74 -14.64 -5.03
N VAL A 204 -18.38 -15.57 -4.16
CA VAL A 204 -17.92 -16.92 -4.58
C VAL A 204 -19.07 -17.89 -4.94
N ASN A 205 -20.28 -17.71 -4.41
CA ASN A 205 -21.45 -18.58 -4.70
C ASN A 205 -22.78 -17.94 -4.28
N GLU A 206 -23.91 -18.62 -4.63
CA GLU A 206 -25.25 -18.12 -4.38
C GLU A 206 -25.53 -17.92 -2.88
N ARG A 207 -25.17 -18.87 -2.03
CA ARG A 207 -25.36 -18.74 -0.57
C ARG A 207 -24.73 -17.46 -0.02
N ILE A 208 -23.50 -17.18 -0.41
CA ILE A 208 -22.78 -15.98 0.02
C ILE A 208 -23.42 -14.73 -0.57
N LYS A 209 -23.88 -14.78 -1.83
CA LYS A 209 -24.61 -13.67 -2.44
C LYS A 209 -25.86 -13.31 -1.63
N GLU A 210 -26.65 -14.29 -1.23
CA GLU A 210 -27.81 -14.07 -0.37
C GLU A 210 -27.44 -13.40 0.97
N GLU A 211 -26.35 -13.84 1.61
CA GLU A 211 -25.84 -13.21 2.84
C GLU A 211 -25.46 -11.73 2.59
N PHE A 212 -24.79 -11.41 1.48
CA PHE A 212 -24.44 -10.03 1.11
C PHE A 212 -25.67 -9.16 0.88
N LEU A 213 -26.71 -9.68 0.23
CA LEU A 213 -27.97 -8.98 -0.01
C LEU A 213 -28.73 -8.63 1.28
N GLN A 214 -28.51 -9.39 2.38
CA GLN A 214 -29.08 -9.12 3.70
C GLN A 214 -28.14 -8.32 4.62
N ALA A 215 -26.84 -8.26 4.29
CA ALA A 215 -25.86 -7.62 5.14
C ALA A 215 -26.00 -6.09 5.14
N ARG A 216 -25.88 -5.50 6.34
CA ARG A 216 -25.96 -4.05 6.52
C ARG A 216 -24.94 -3.34 5.63
N TYR A 217 -25.39 -2.31 4.92
CA TYR A 217 -24.68 -1.50 3.95
C TYR A 217 -24.27 -2.22 2.64
N TRP A 218 -23.99 -3.55 2.64
CA TRP A 218 -23.76 -4.31 1.41
C TRP A 218 -25.02 -4.36 0.53
N LYS A 219 -26.20 -4.46 1.14
CA LYS A 219 -27.48 -4.43 0.42
C LYS A 219 -27.69 -3.18 -0.45
N ASN A 220 -26.97 -2.08 -0.16
CA ASN A 220 -27.01 -0.86 -0.97
C ASN A 220 -26.37 -1.06 -2.35
N PHE A 221 -25.64 -2.15 -2.55
CA PHE A 221 -24.99 -2.56 -3.80
C PHE A 221 -25.67 -3.77 -4.44
N ALA A 222 -26.91 -4.12 -4.06
CA ALA A 222 -27.59 -5.35 -4.46
C ALA A 222 -27.55 -5.61 -5.97
N GLU A 223 -27.79 -4.58 -6.80
CA GLU A 223 -27.76 -4.67 -8.26
C GLU A 223 -26.37 -4.89 -8.87
N LYS A 224 -25.31 -4.72 -8.05
CA LYS A 224 -23.90 -4.85 -8.48
C LYS A 224 -23.28 -6.16 -8.00
N ILE A 225 -23.97 -6.94 -7.13
CA ILE A 225 -23.46 -8.18 -6.55
C ILE A 225 -23.72 -9.34 -7.50
N GLU A 226 -22.66 -9.93 -7.99
CA GLU A 226 -22.68 -11.06 -8.92
C GLU A 226 -21.80 -12.21 -8.42
N ILE A 227 -22.11 -13.43 -8.86
CA ILE A 227 -21.29 -14.60 -8.58
C ILE A 227 -20.11 -14.62 -9.55
N ILE A 228 -18.90 -14.84 -9.01
CA ILE A 228 -17.72 -14.96 -9.84
C ILE A 228 -17.78 -16.23 -10.69
N ASP A 229 -17.63 -16.06 -12.00
CA ASP A 229 -17.35 -17.17 -12.89
C ASP A 229 -15.86 -17.52 -12.76
N TRP A 230 -15.57 -18.62 -12.08
CA TRP A 230 -14.18 -19.07 -11.83
C TRP A 230 -13.44 -19.47 -13.11
N ILE A 231 -14.14 -19.88 -14.16
CA ILE A 231 -13.55 -20.20 -15.46
C ILE A 231 -13.08 -18.90 -16.11
N ALA A 232 -14.00 -17.92 -16.23
CA ALA A 232 -13.66 -16.60 -16.75
C ALA A 232 -12.62 -15.86 -15.89
N ALA A 233 -12.68 -16.03 -14.56
CA ALA A 233 -11.71 -15.43 -13.65
C ALA A 233 -10.31 -16.05 -13.78
N SER A 234 -10.19 -17.36 -13.98
CA SER A 234 -8.90 -18.02 -14.19
C SER A 234 -8.27 -17.63 -15.52
N GLU A 235 -9.05 -17.58 -16.59
CA GLU A 235 -8.60 -17.11 -17.91
C GLU A 235 -8.15 -15.63 -17.87
N PHE A 236 -8.87 -14.79 -17.14
CA PHE A 236 -8.51 -13.39 -16.97
C PHE A 236 -7.21 -13.23 -16.16
N ALA A 237 -7.03 -14.02 -15.11
CA ALA A 237 -5.81 -14.02 -14.30
C ALA A 237 -4.60 -14.52 -15.11
N GLU A 238 -4.78 -15.50 -15.98
CA GLU A 238 -3.74 -15.98 -16.89
C GLU A 238 -3.34 -14.92 -17.91
N LYS A 239 -4.32 -14.28 -18.56
CA LYS A 239 -4.09 -13.16 -19.50
C LYS A 239 -3.38 -11.96 -18.84
N LEU A 240 -3.65 -11.68 -17.55
CA LEU A 240 -2.92 -10.66 -16.81
C LEU A 240 -1.46 -11.05 -16.56
N ARG A 241 -1.19 -12.33 -16.21
CA ARG A 241 0.17 -12.85 -16.01
C ARG A 241 0.99 -12.86 -17.30
N GLU A 242 0.38 -13.20 -18.42
CA GLU A 242 1.02 -13.15 -19.74
C GLU A 242 1.38 -11.72 -20.13
N ARG A 243 0.48 -10.77 -19.95
CA ARG A 243 0.74 -9.34 -20.20
C ARG A 243 1.86 -8.77 -19.34
N ASP A 244 1.96 -9.20 -18.08
CA ASP A 244 3.05 -8.79 -17.18
C ASP A 244 4.38 -9.42 -17.58
N LYS A 245 4.40 -10.67 -18.08
CA LYS A 245 5.60 -11.30 -18.67
C LYS A 245 6.09 -10.56 -19.90
N GLU A 246 5.22 -10.29 -20.86
CA GLU A 246 5.58 -9.55 -22.09
C GLU A 246 6.12 -8.14 -21.80
N ARG A 247 5.58 -7.47 -20.76
CA ARG A 247 6.09 -6.17 -20.31
C ARG A 247 7.47 -6.28 -19.69
N THR A 248 7.71 -7.32 -18.90
CA THR A 248 9.01 -7.56 -18.26
C THR A 248 10.08 -7.93 -19.30
N GLU A 249 9.75 -8.74 -20.27
CA GLU A 249 10.66 -9.11 -21.37
C GLU A 249 11.02 -7.92 -22.28
N LYS A 250 10.07 -7.03 -22.55
CA LYS A 250 10.34 -5.79 -23.30
C LYS A 250 11.24 -4.80 -22.57
N ILE A 251 11.27 -4.80 -21.23
CA ILE A 251 12.14 -3.93 -20.42
C ILE A 251 13.58 -4.48 -20.36
N ILE A 252 13.78 -5.79 -20.54
CA ILE A 252 15.10 -6.43 -20.52
C ILE A 252 15.81 -6.29 -21.88
N LEU A 253 15.10 -5.96 -22.97
CA LEU A 253 15.63 -5.82 -24.33
C LEU A 253 16.01 -4.36 -24.72
N PHE A 254 15.96 -3.42 -23.80
CA PHE A 254 16.46 -2.04 -23.91
C PHE A 254 17.40 -1.72 -22.73
#